data_66dc4b244f8ec8de6d0be51dbfbe81a6
#
_entry.id   66dc4b244f8ec8de6d0be51dbfbe81a6
#
_cell.length_a   1.000
_cell.length_b   1.000
_cell.length_c   1.000
_cell.angle_alpha   90.00
_cell.angle_beta   90.00
_cell.angle_gamma   90.00
#
_symmetry.space_group_name_H-M   'P 1'
#
loop_
_entity.id
_entity.type
_entity.pdbx_description
1 polymer ?
#
loop_
_entity_poly.entity_id
_entity_poly.type
_entity_poly.pdbx_seq_one_letter_code
_entity_poly.pdbx_strand_id
1 'polypeptide(L)'
;MSENTSYLPDRNLAMELVRVTEAAALASGRWVGRGQKNEGDGAAVDAMRKLINSVAMNGVVVIGEGEKDEAPMLFNGEEVGTGEGAAMDIAVDPVDGTREFGR
;
A
#
# COMPACT_ATOMS: atom_id res chain seq x y z
N MET A 1 -11.90 8.26 29.01
CA MET A 1 -11.87 7.74 28.53
C MET A 1 -11.31 7.51 27.67
N SER A 2 -11.23 7.45 27.30
CA SER A 2 -10.81 7.13 26.51
C SER A 2 -9.51 6.76 26.15
N GLU A 3 -8.69 6.40 26.99
CA GLU A 3 -7.43 5.92 26.57
C GLU A 3 -7.51 4.65 25.78
N ASN A 4 -8.58 3.91 25.91
CA ASN A 4 -8.77 2.69 25.12
C ASN A 4 -8.99 3.01 23.66
N THR A 5 -9.49 4.19 23.34
CA THR A 5 -9.76 4.51 21.94
C THR A 5 -8.48 4.69 21.13
N SER A 6 -7.35 4.98 21.81
CA SER A 6 -6.08 5.13 21.09
C SER A 6 -5.54 3.82 20.57
N TYR A 7 -6.05 2.68 21.06
CA TYR A 7 -5.62 1.36 20.61
C TYR A 7 -6.58 0.72 19.62
N LEU A 8 -7.73 1.34 19.40
CA LEU A 8 -8.72 0.80 18.48
C LEU A 8 -8.60 1.49 17.13
N PRO A 9 -8.62 0.74 16.04
CA PRO A 9 -8.63 1.36 14.71
C PRO A 9 -9.87 2.22 14.56
N ASP A 10 -9.70 3.39 14.00
CA ASP A 10 -10.80 4.25 13.63
C ASP A 10 -11.61 3.56 12.54
N ARG A 11 -12.93 3.69 12.57
CA ARG A 11 -13.76 3.16 11.50
C ARG A 11 -13.40 3.76 10.15
N ASN A 12 -12.98 5.01 10.16
CA ASN A 12 -12.56 5.68 8.94
C ASN A 12 -11.26 5.13 8.39
N LEU A 13 -10.45 4.50 9.25
CA LEU A 13 -9.19 3.92 8.80
C LEU A 13 -9.41 2.84 7.76
N ALA A 14 -10.42 1.99 7.95
CA ALA A 14 -10.72 0.95 6.98
C ALA A 14 -11.06 1.56 5.61
N MET A 15 -11.84 2.62 5.59
CA MET A 15 -12.21 3.29 4.35
C MET A 15 -11.00 3.98 3.71
N GLU A 16 -10.12 4.55 4.52
CA GLU A 16 -8.89 5.13 4.00
C GLU A 16 -8.01 4.08 3.34
N LEU A 17 -7.93 2.90 3.94
CA LEU A 17 -7.13 1.82 3.36
C LEU A 17 -7.76 1.27 2.07
N VAL A 18 -9.09 1.27 1.97
CA VAL A 18 -9.76 0.91 0.71
C VAL A 18 -9.36 1.89 -0.40
N ARG A 19 -9.26 3.17 -0.10
CA ARG A 19 -8.83 4.16 -1.09
C ARG A 19 -7.42 3.90 -1.58
N VAL A 20 -6.56 3.39 -0.70
CA VAL A 20 -5.19 3.02 -1.09
C VAL A 20 -5.22 1.92 -2.14
N THR A 21 -6.05 0.89 -1.94
CA THR A 21 -6.16 -0.20 -2.91
C THR A 21 -6.79 0.27 -4.21
N GLU A 22 -7.76 1.17 -4.13
CA GLU A 22 -8.35 1.76 -5.34
C GLU A 22 -7.31 2.51 -6.16
N ALA A 23 -6.46 3.28 -5.50
CA ALA A 23 -5.43 4.04 -6.18
C ALA A 23 -4.48 3.12 -6.95
N ALA A 24 -4.08 2.01 -6.32
CA ALA A 24 -3.22 1.02 -6.98
C ALA A 24 -3.93 0.41 -8.18
N ALA A 25 -5.19 0.04 -8.02
CA ALA A 25 -5.96 -0.56 -9.09
C ALA A 25 -6.13 0.39 -10.28
N LEU A 26 -6.45 1.64 -10.01
CA LEU A 26 -6.63 2.63 -11.08
C LEU A 26 -5.31 2.89 -11.81
N ALA A 27 -4.21 2.99 -11.07
CA ALA A 27 -2.91 3.25 -11.68
C ALA A 27 -2.47 2.07 -12.54
N SER A 28 -2.64 0.84 -12.04
CA SER A 28 -2.21 -0.34 -12.78
C SER A 28 -3.12 -0.67 -13.94
N GLY A 29 -4.40 -0.29 -13.86
CA GLY A 29 -5.39 -0.60 -14.91
C GLY A 29 -5.00 -0.06 -16.27
N ARG A 30 -4.23 1.01 -16.31
CA ARG A 30 -3.76 1.60 -17.58
C ARG A 30 -2.76 0.71 -18.30
N TRP A 31 -2.18 -0.25 -17.59
CA TRP A 31 -1.11 -1.09 -18.11
C TRP A 31 -1.56 -2.51 -18.46
N VAL A 32 -2.84 -2.82 -18.18
CA VAL A 32 -3.38 -4.16 -18.47
C VAL A 32 -3.32 -4.42 -19.97
N GLY A 33 -2.74 -5.55 -20.32
CA GLY A 33 -2.66 -5.98 -21.72
C GLY A 33 -1.60 -5.29 -22.56
N ARG A 34 -0.74 -4.45 -21.96
CA ARG A 34 0.27 -3.71 -22.71
C ARG A 34 1.63 -4.39 -22.82
N GLY A 35 1.79 -5.53 -22.15
CA GLY A 35 3.06 -6.25 -22.19
C GLY A 35 4.18 -5.57 -21.44
N GLN A 36 3.86 -4.62 -20.55
CA GLN A 36 4.84 -3.84 -19.80
C GLN A 36 4.64 -4.08 -18.31
N LYS A 37 5.04 -5.26 -17.87
CA LYS A 37 4.81 -5.72 -16.51
C LYS A 37 5.45 -4.81 -15.48
N ASN A 38 6.71 -4.43 -15.69
CA ASN A 38 7.43 -3.63 -14.69
C ASN A 38 6.82 -2.25 -14.54
N GLU A 39 6.37 -1.68 -15.63
CA GLU A 39 5.72 -0.37 -15.61
C GLU A 39 4.38 -0.43 -14.87
N GLY A 40 3.60 -1.49 -15.10
CA GLY A 40 2.34 -1.67 -14.40
C GLY A 40 2.53 -1.88 -12.91
N ASP A 41 3.48 -2.73 -12.54
CA ASP A 41 3.82 -2.95 -11.14
C ASP A 41 4.30 -1.66 -10.49
N GLY A 42 5.19 -0.94 -11.16
CA GLY A 42 5.72 0.31 -10.65
C GLY A 42 4.66 1.38 -10.45
N ALA A 43 3.71 1.46 -11.39
CA ALA A 43 2.62 2.43 -11.30
C ALA A 43 1.74 2.13 -10.07
N ALA A 44 1.43 0.86 -9.84
CA ALA A 44 0.60 0.46 -8.71
C ALA A 44 1.32 0.73 -7.38
N VAL A 45 2.60 0.37 -7.30
CA VAL A 45 3.39 0.57 -6.08
C VAL A 45 3.50 2.05 -5.75
N ASP A 46 3.79 2.87 -6.75
CA ASP A 46 3.94 4.31 -6.56
C ASP A 46 2.64 4.94 -6.07
N ALA A 47 1.52 4.61 -6.71
CA ALA A 47 0.22 5.16 -6.32
C ALA A 47 -0.17 4.72 -4.91
N MET A 48 0.04 3.44 -4.61
CA MET A 48 -0.27 2.92 -3.29
C MET A 48 0.57 3.60 -2.21
N ARG A 49 1.86 3.73 -2.46
CA ARG A 49 2.77 4.32 -1.48
C ARG A 49 2.43 5.78 -1.20
N LYS A 50 2.13 6.54 -2.25
CA LYS A 50 1.77 7.93 -2.07
C LYS A 50 0.53 8.09 -1.21
N LEU A 51 -0.48 7.28 -1.47
CA LEU A 51 -1.73 7.42 -0.74
C LEU A 51 -1.65 6.85 0.67
N ILE A 52 -0.97 5.71 0.85
CA ILE A 52 -0.88 5.09 2.17
C ILE A 52 -0.12 6.00 3.15
N ASN A 53 0.83 6.79 2.64
CA ASN A 53 1.58 7.70 3.49
C ASN A 53 0.76 8.89 3.96
N SER A 54 -0.42 9.11 3.39
CA SER A 54 -1.34 10.15 3.85
C SER A 54 -2.31 9.66 4.91
N VAL A 55 -2.32 8.36 5.18
CA VAL A 55 -3.26 7.77 6.14
C VAL A 55 -2.76 8.00 7.56
N ALA A 56 -3.67 8.40 8.45
CA ALA A 56 -3.33 8.68 9.84
C ALA A 56 -3.15 7.38 10.61
N MET A 57 -1.95 6.83 10.53
CA MET A 57 -1.56 5.63 11.24
C MET A 57 -0.05 5.60 11.41
N ASN A 58 0.41 4.77 12.32
CA ASN A 58 1.83 4.49 12.50
C ASN A 58 2.04 3.05 12.01
N GLY A 59 2.28 2.89 10.72
CA GLY A 59 2.31 1.61 10.07
C GLY A 59 3.70 1.13 9.73
N VAL A 60 3.87 -0.19 9.71
CA VAL A 60 5.11 -0.83 9.27
C VAL A 60 4.71 -1.95 8.32
N VAL A 61 5.34 -1.98 7.15
CA VAL A 61 5.12 -3.04 6.19
C VAL A 61 5.83 -4.29 6.71
N VAL A 62 5.07 -5.32 7.05
CA VAL A 62 5.64 -6.60 7.49
C VAL A 62 5.70 -7.60 6.36
N ILE A 63 4.79 -7.52 5.41
CA ILE A 63 4.84 -8.31 4.17
C ILE A 63 4.58 -7.33 3.04
N GLY A 64 5.59 -7.11 2.22
CA GLY A 64 5.49 -6.14 1.14
C GLY A 64 6.14 -6.66 -0.13
N GLU A 65 6.80 -5.76 -0.85
CA GLU A 65 7.37 -6.05 -2.17
C GLU A 65 8.71 -6.78 -2.09
N GLY A 66 9.19 -7.07 -0.90
CA GLY A 66 10.46 -7.78 -0.70
C GLY A 66 11.39 -7.01 0.19
N GLU A 67 12.64 -7.40 0.20
CA GLU A 67 13.64 -6.75 1.03
C GLU A 67 14.01 -5.40 0.46
N LYS A 68 14.54 -4.54 1.33
CA LYS A 68 14.86 -3.16 0.96
C LYS A 68 15.75 -3.06 -0.26
N ASP A 69 16.72 -3.95 -0.40
CA ASP A 69 17.67 -3.90 -1.51
C ASP A 69 17.04 -4.25 -2.85
N GLU A 70 15.93 -4.98 -2.81
CA GLU A 70 15.26 -5.48 -4.02
C GLU A 70 14.03 -4.68 -4.36
N ALA A 71 13.47 -3.97 -3.39
CA ALA A 71 12.24 -3.22 -3.58
C ALA A 71 12.43 -1.81 -3.03
N PRO A 72 12.48 -0.79 -3.89
CA PRO A 72 12.72 0.58 -3.43
C PRO A 72 11.54 1.19 -2.67
N MET A 73 10.34 0.62 -2.84
CA MET A 73 9.13 1.13 -2.20
C MET A 73 8.30 -0.03 -1.68
N LEU A 74 7.63 0.19 -0.55
CA LEU A 74 6.79 -0.80 0.12
C LEU A 74 7.56 -2.08 0.44
N PHE A 75 8.82 -1.89 0.82
CA PHE A 75 9.67 -3.02 1.21
C PHE A 75 9.35 -3.46 2.64
N ASN A 76 9.75 -4.68 2.97
CA ASN A 76 9.54 -5.21 4.31
C ASN A 76 10.32 -4.36 5.32
N GLY A 77 9.59 -3.82 6.31
CA GLY A 77 10.16 -2.93 7.31
C GLY A 77 9.95 -1.45 7.03
N GLU A 78 9.42 -1.09 5.86
CA GLU A 78 9.17 0.31 5.55
C GLU A 78 8.09 0.89 6.46
N GLU A 79 8.32 2.08 6.97
CA GLU A 79 7.31 2.79 7.76
C GLU A 79 6.39 3.55 6.83
N VAL A 80 5.10 3.42 7.05
CA VAL A 80 4.08 4.04 6.21
C VAL A 80 3.04 4.73 7.08
N GLY A 81 2.31 5.67 6.47
CA GLY A 81 1.34 6.48 7.19
C GLY A 81 1.97 7.77 7.66
N THR A 82 1.17 8.61 8.31
CA THR A 82 1.65 9.90 8.81
C THR A 82 2.55 9.77 10.04
N GLY A 83 2.54 8.61 10.68
CA GLY A 83 3.26 8.39 11.93
C GLY A 83 2.43 8.69 13.16
N GLU A 84 1.20 9.16 12.96
CA GLU A 84 0.28 9.47 14.04
C GLU A 84 -0.95 8.60 13.91
N GLY A 85 -1.43 8.10 15.06
CA GLY A 85 -2.61 7.25 15.07
C GLY A 85 -2.27 5.83 15.49
N ALA A 86 -3.12 4.89 15.12
CA ALA A 86 -2.98 3.50 15.53
C ALA A 86 -1.71 2.87 14.96
N ALA A 87 -1.04 2.06 15.79
CA ALA A 87 0.08 1.25 15.32
C ALA A 87 -0.46 0.08 14.54
N MET A 88 0.02 -0.10 13.31
CA MET A 88 -0.49 -1.11 12.40
C MET A 88 0.65 -1.90 11.76
N ASP A 89 0.46 -3.21 11.69
CA ASP A 89 1.30 -4.05 10.84
C ASP A 89 0.58 -4.19 9.50
N ILE A 90 1.29 -3.96 8.42
CA ILE A 90 0.69 -3.87 7.09
C ILE A 90 1.23 -4.98 6.21
N ALA A 91 0.32 -5.71 5.58
CA ALA A 91 0.65 -6.63 4.51
C ALA A 91 0.08 -6.06 3.22
N VAL A 92 0.91 -5.86 2.22
CA VAL A 92 0.48 -5.25 0.96
C VAL A 92 0.88 -6.11 -0.22
N ASP A 93 0.02 -6.09 -1.22
CA ASP A 93 0.28 -6.67 -2.52
C ASP A 93 -0.32 -5.71 -3.55
N PRO A 94 0.48 -4.78 -4.08
CA PRO A 94 -0.07 -3.76 -5.00
C PRO A 94 -0.69 -4.34 -6.26
N VAL A 95 -0.16 -5.44 -6.76
CA VAL A 95 -0.70 -6.10 -7.93
C VAL A 95 -0.64 -7.61 -7.74
N ASP A 96 -1.81 -8.25 -7.74
CA ASP A 96 -1.92 -9.70 -7.80
C ASP A 96 -2.21 -10.07 -9.25
N GLY A 97 -1.50 -11.04 -9.76
CA GLY A 97 -1.68 -11.44 -11.15
C GLY A 97 -0.97 -10.54 -12.15
N THR A 98 0.31 -10.26 -11.91
CA THR A 98 1.09 -9.33 -12.73
C THR A 98 1.19 -9.78 -14.19
N ARG A 99 1.01 -11.05 -14.49
CA ARG A 99 1.07 -11.51 -15.87
C ARG A 99 -0.04 -10.91 -16.75
N GLU A 100 -1.06 -10.32 -16.14
CA GLU A 100 -2.10 -9.64 -16.91
C GLU A 100 -1.53 -8.45 -17.67
N PHE A 101 -0.42 -7.88 -17.23
CA PHE A 101 0.24 -6.81 -17.95
C PHE A 101 0.98 -7.34 -19.20
N GLY A 102 1.33 -8.60 -19.21
CA GLY A 102 2.07 -9.21 -20.31
C GLY A 102 1.22 -9.65 -21.48
N ARG A 103 -0.09 -9.51 -21.39
CA ARG A 103 -0.99 -9.91 -22.48
C ARG A 103 -1.21 -8.79 -23.49
#